data_9d1aa9389457669e95ff41098aa57dac
#
_entry.id   9d1aa9389457669e95ff41098aa57dac
#
_cell.length_a   1.000
_cell.length_b   1.000
_cell.length_c   1.000
_cell.angle_alpha   90.00
_cell.angle_beta   90.00
_cell.angle_gamma   90.00
#
_symmetry.space_group_name_H-M   'P 1'
#
loop_
_entity.id
_entity.type
_entity.pdbx_description
1 polymer ?
#
loop_
_entity_poly.entity_id
_entity_poly.type
_entity_poly.pdbx_seq_one_letter_code
_entity_poly.pdbx_strand_id
1 'polypeptide(L)' 'MSKDYFFCYDSGLHRYLHKVNKQQYICAAIHETTNRKFWLYEQTNTINQLITQYKTFMKAQ' A
#
# COMPACT_ATOMS: atom_id res chain seq x y z
N MET A 1 2.83 15.39 16.62
CA MET A 1 2.47 15.27 15.20
C MET A 1 1.93 13.91 14.92
N SER A 2 0.77 13.84 14.29
CA SER A 2 0.19 12.57 13.92
C SER A 2 0.79 12.11 12.58
N LYS A 3 1.15 10.84 12.53
CA LYS A 3 1.58 10.22 11.28
C LYS A 3 0.38 9.57 10.63
N ASP A 4 0.27 9.73 9.34
CA ASP A 4 -0.77 9.06 8.58
C ASP A 4 -0.26 7.70 8.09
N TYR A 5 -1.16 6.73 8.07
CA TYR A 5 -0.83 5.39 7.64
C TYR A 5 -1.76 4.98 6.50
N PHE A 6 -1.21 4.21 5.59
CA PHE A 6 -1.95 3.68 4.47
C PHE A 6 -2.17 2.18 4.69
N PHE A 7 -3.42 1.77 4.65
CA PHE A 7 -3.78 0.35 4.79
C PHE A 7 -3.94 -0.23 3.39
N CYS A 8 -3.01 -1.09 3.00
CA CYS A 8 -3.01 -1.68 1.67
C CYS A 8 -3.66 -3.06 1.71
N TYR A 9 -4.86 -3.16 1.17
CA TYR A 9 -5.59 -4.43 1.09
C TYR A 9 -5.39 -5.14 -0.24
N ASP A 10 -4.76 -4.47 -1.21
CA ASP A 10 -4.57 -4.99 -2.55
C ASP A 10 -3.18 -5.61 -2.67
N SER A 11 -3.12 -6.92 -2.90
CA SER A 11 -1.83 -7.59 -3.03
C SER A 11 -1.04 -7.11 -4.24
N GLY A 12 -1.73 -6.71 -5.32
CA GLY A 12 -1.06 -6.13 -6.48
C GLY A 12 -0.37 -4.83 -6.16
N LEU A 13 -1.06 -3.95 -5.43
CA LEU A 13 -0.48 -2.68 -5.00
C LEU A 13 0.66 -2.92 -4.02
N HIS A 14 0.50 -3.86 -3.10
CA HIS A 14 1.57 -4.22 -2.18
C HIS A 14 2.81 -4.66 -2.93
N ARG A 15 2.64 -5.51 -3.94
CA ARG A 15 3.76 -5.96 -4.75
C ARG A 15 4.43 -4.79 -5.46
N TYR A 16 3.64 -3.89 -6.02
CA TYR A 16 4.18 -2.72 -6.69
C TYR A 16 5.00 -1.86 -5.73
N LEU A 17 4.48 -1.63 -4.53
CA LEU A 17 5.17 -0.80 -3.56
C LEU A 17 6.41 -1.49 -3.00
N HIS A 18 6.30 -2.76 -2.65
CA HIS A 18 7.36 -3.45 -1.93
C HIS A 18 8.40 -4.06 -2.86
N LYS A 19 7.96 -4.81 -3.86
CA LYS A 19 8.89 -5.54 -4.72
C LYS A 19 9.45 -4.68 -5.84
N VAL A 20 8.61 -3.89 -6.47
CA VAL A 20 9.05 -3.08 -7.62
C VAL A 20 9.78 -1.84 -7.14
N ASN A 21 9.24 -1.14 -6.17
CA ASN A 21 9.79 0.13 -5.68
C ASN A 21 10.56 0.00 -4.38
N LYS A 22 10.63 -1.20 -3.84
CA LYS A 22 11.41 -1.51 -2.63
C LYS A 22 11.03 -0.65 -1.43
N GLN A 23 9.77 -0.27 -1.34
CA GLN A 23 9.26 0.44 -0.18
C GLN A 23 8.96 -0.55 0.94
N GLN A 24 9.31 -0.17 2.17
CA GLN A 24 9.11 -1.05 3.30
C GLN A 24 7.75 -0.78 3.92
N TYR A 25 7.10 -1.84 4.35
CA TYR A 25 5.86 -1.71 5.11
C TYR A 25 6.16 -1.91 6.60
N ILE A 26 5.26 -1.37 7.44
CA ILE A 26 5.45 -1.41 8.88
C ILE A 26 5.13 -2.80 9.41
N CYS A 27 3.99 -3.34 9.00
CA CYS A 27 3.58 -4.68 9.42
C CYS A 27 2.53 -5.22 8.46
N ALA A 28 2.29 -6.50 8.56
CA ALA A 28 1.23 -7.16 7.82
C ALA A 28 0.31 -7.84 8.83
N ALA A 29 -0.99 -7.78 8.58
CA ALA A 29 -1.97 -8.35 9.50
C ALA A 29 -3.21 -8.77 8.73
N ILE A 30 -4.12 -9.46 9.43
CA ILE A 30 -5.39 -9.87 8.87
C ILE A 30 -6.48 -9.10 9.60
N HIS A 31 -7.36 -8.49 8.82
CA HIS A 31 -8.46 -7.74 9.40
C HIS A 31 -9.41 -8.67 10.13
N GLU A 32 -9.70 -8.33 11.36
CA GLU A 32 -10.43 -9.23 12.26
C GLU A 32 -11.82 -9.59 11.74
N THR A 33 -12.51 -8.61 11.19
CA THR A 33 -13.91 -8.80 10.76
C THR A 33 -14.02 -9.45 9.39
N THR A 34 -13.17 -9.03 8.45
CA THR A 34 -13.30 -9.45 7.05
C THR A 34 -12.33 -10.55 6.66
N ASN A 35 -11.38 -10.90 7.54
CA ASN A 35 -10.31 -11.86 7.25
C ASN A 35 -9.44 -11.48 6.06
N ARG A 36 -9.44 -10.21 5.67
CA ARG A 36 -8.63 -9.76 4.55
C ARG A 36 -7.26 -9.36 5.04
N LYS A 37 -6.23 -9.84 4.37
CA LYS A 37 -4.88 -9.45 4.69
C LYS A 37 -4.60 -8.04 4.21
N PHE A 38 -3.91 -7.27 5.03
CA PHE A 38 -3.49 -5.93 4.65
C PHE A 38 -2.06 -5.70 5.10
N TRP A 39 -1.42 -4.74 4.45
CA TRP A 39 -0.07 -4.30 4.80
C TRP A 39 -0.17 -2.82 5.18
N LEU A 40 0.47 -2.48 6.30
CA LEU A 40 0.45 -1.11 6.80
C LEU A 40 1.70 -0.38 6.35
N TYR A 41 1.50 0.72 5.63
CA TYR A 41 2.60 1.56 5.17
C TYR A 41 2.52 2.92 5.83
N GLU A 42 3.68 3.54 6.08
CA GLU A 42 3.70 4.94 6.48
C GLU A 42 3.37 5.79 5.24
N GLN A 43 2.39 6.66 5.37
CA GLN A 43 1.91 7.44 4.23
C GLN A 43 2.84 8.63 4.00
N THR A 44 3.86 8.41 3.18
CA THR A 44 4.83 9.42 2.80
C THR A 44 4.48 9.97 1.42
N ASN A 45 5.15 11.06 1.03
CA ASN A 45 4.96 11.60 -0.32
C ASN A 45 5.31 10.56 -1.38
N THR A 46 6.37 9.79 -1.15
CA THR A 46 6.76 8.74 -2.08
C THR A 46 5.65 7.69 -2.22
N ILE A 47 5.10 7.23 -1.11
CA ILE A 47 4.02 6.24 -1.13
C ILE A 47 2.80 6.82 -1.84
N ASN A 48 2.45 8.07 -1.57
CA ASN A 48 1.31 8.70 -2.24
C ASN A 48 1.50 8.76 -3.75
N GLN A 49 2.70 9.12 -4.20
CA GLN A 49 3.00 9.16 -5.63
C GLN A 49 2.90 7.78 -6.25
N LEU A 50 3.43 6.77 -5.59
CA LEU A 50 3.39 5.41 -6.11
C LEU A 50 1.97 4.87 -6.19
N ILE A 51 1.14 5.18 -5.20
CA ILE A 51 -0.26 4.79 -5.22
C ILE A 51 -0.97 5.42 -6.42
N THR A 52 -0.74 6.70 -6.64
CA THR A 52 -1.33 7.40 -7.76
C THR A 52 -0.88 6.81 -9.08
N GLN A 53 0.42 6.52 -9.21
CA GLN A 53 0.96 5.90 -10.42
C GLN A 53 0.33 4.54 -10.67
N TYR A 54 0.19 3.74 -9.63
CA TYR A 54 -0.41 2.41 -9.77
C TYR A 54 -1.85 2.51 -10.24
N LYS A 55 -2.62 3.40 -9.65
CA LYS A 55 -4.03 3.58 -10.04
C LYS A 55 -4.15 4.05 -11.48
N THR A 56 -3.29 4.97 -11.89
CA THR A 56 -3.28 5.45 -13.26
C THR A 56 -2.93 4.33 -14.22
N PHE A 57 -1.92 3.53 -13.88
CA PHE A 57 -1.51 2.39 -14.70
C PHE A 57 -2.65 1.38 -14.87
N MET A 58 -3.32 1.06 -13.77
CA MET A 58 -4.42 0.10 -13.82
C MET A 58 -5.61 0.64 -14.61
N LYS A 59 -5.84 1.95 -14.53
CA LYS A 59 -6.93 2.58 -15.28
C LYS A 59 -6.66 2.58 -16.78
N ALA A 60 -5.41 2.64 -17.17
CA ALA A 60 -5.05 2.70 -18.58
C ALA A 60 -5.27 1.37 -19.30
N GLN A 61 -5.53 0.35 -18.55
CA GLN A 61 -5.86 -0.97 -19.11
C GLN A 61 -7.39 -1.17 -19.14
#